data_7860f93ec1c57ba1fb0373357c35783b
#
_entry.id   7860f93ec1c57ba1fb0373357c35783b
#
_cell.length_a   1.000
_cell.length_b   1.000
_cell.length_c   1.000
_cell.angle_alpha   90.00
_cell.angle_beta   90.00
_cell.angle_gamma   90.00
#
_symmetry.space_group_name_H-M   'P 1'
#
loop_
_entity.id
_entity.type
_entity.pdbx_description
1 polymer ?
#
loop_
_entity_poly.entity_id
_entity_poly.type
_entity_poly.pdbx_seq_one_letter_code
_entity_poly.pdbx_strand_id
1 'polypeptide(L)'
;ASDVYKRQIQSYAPVLTAWKEFEPYEVVATTYQAISGAGKTFADWPEMVGNIIPYIGGEEEKSEKEPLRLWGKVEDGVIVPAQSPVITCQCIRVPVLNGHTAAVFVKFKKKPTKEELIDRLVHFSGEPQRLELPSAPKQFIQYLEEDNRPQVALDVNYENGMGISVGRLREDTVYDWKFVGLSHNTVRG
;
A
#
# COMPACT_ATOMS: atom_id res chain seq x y z
N ALA A 1 17.76 1.84 -4.32
CA ALA A 1 16.95 2.31 -3.17
C ALA A 1 15.71 1.46 -2.93
N SER A 2 15.18 0.77 -3.94
CA SER A 2 13.98 -0.08 -3.81
C SER A 2 14.19 -1.31 -2.91
N ASP A 3 15.39 -1.79 -2.75
CA ASP A 3 15.71 -2.93 -1.88
C ASP A 3 15.69 -2.61 -0.38
N VAL A 4 15.57 -1.34 0.00
CA VAL A 4 15.60 -0.91 1.41
C VAL A 4 14.22 -0.98 2.06
N TYR A 5 13.15 -0.87 1.26
CA TYR A 5 11.76 -0.87 1.77
C TYR A 5 10.94 -1.99 1.15
N LYS A 6 10.12 -2.61 1.97
CA LYS A 6 9.32 -3.78 1.57
C LYS A 6 8.21 -3.42 0.59
N ARG A 7 8.00 -4.31 -0.38
CA ARG A 7 7.05 -4.13 -1.49
C ARG A 7 5.60 -4.07 -1.04
N GLN A 8 5.23 -4.78 0.03
CA GLN A 8 3.86 -4.84 0.52
C GLN A 8 3.36 -3.50 1.05
N ILE A 9 4.22 -2.65 1.60
CA ILE A 9 3.82 -1.33 2.09
C ILE A 9 3.39 -0.39 0.96
N GLN A 10 3.79 -0.66 -0.26
CA GLN A 10 3.45 0.16 -1.41
C GLN A 10 1.96 0.15 -1.76
N SER A 11 1.21 -0.85 -1.31
CA SER A 11 -0.24 -0.91 -1.49
C SER A 11 -1.01 0.04 -0.56
N TYR A 12 -0.38 0.59 0.50
CA TYR A 12 -1.06 1.47 1.44
C TYR A 12 -0.25 2.70 1.90
N ALA A 13 1.07 2.64 1.99
CA ALA A 13 1.87 3.77 2.46
C ALA A 13 1.74 5.02 1.59
N PRO A 14 1.72 4.96 0.25
CA PRO A 14 1.44 6.13 -0.57
C PRO A 14 0.05 6.73 -0.36
N VAL A 15 -0.95 5.88 -0.09
CA VAL A 15 -2.32 6.32 0.23
C VAL A 15 -2.33 7.13 1.52
N LEU A 16 -1.70 6.61 2.57
CA LEU A 16 -1.56 7.33 3.84
C LEU A 16 -0.72 8.61 3.70
N THR A 17 0.25 8.62 2.78
CA THR A 17 1.03 9.82 2.45
C THR A 17 0.16 10.89 1.82
N ALA A 18 -0.74 10.52 0.89
CA ALA A 18 -1.69 11.45 0.28
C ALA A 18 -2.64 12.06 1.33
N TRP A 19 -2.92 11.34 2.40
CA TRP A 19 -3.81 11.76 3.49
C TRP A 19 -3.08 12.36 4.71
N LYS A 20 -1.79 12.66 4.58
CA LYS A 20 -0.96 13.13 5.71
C LYS A 20 -1.51 14.39 6.41
N GLU A 21 -2.15 15.28 5.68
CA GLU A 21 -2.74 16.50 6.26
C GLU A 21 -3.88 16.24 7.25
N PHE A 22 -4.57 15.10 7.13
CA PHE A 22 -5.62 14.67 8.06
C PHE A 22 -5.06 13.96 9.30
N GLU A 23 -3.74 13.83 9.39
CA GLU A 23 -3.03 13.24 10.53
C GLU A 23 -3.53 11.84 10.90
N PRO A 24 -3.33 10.81 10.01
CA PRO A 24 -3.61 9.45 10.40
C PRO A 24 -2.78 9.08 11.64
N TYR A 25 -3.40 8.44 12.65
CA TYR A 25 -2.71 8.14 13.91
C TYR A 25 -2.80 6.67 14.36
N GLU A 26 -3.82 5.93 13.96
CA GLU A 26 -3.93 4.48 14.14
C GLU A 26 -4.27 3.81 12.82
N VAL A 27 -3.54 2.76 12.47
CA VAL A 27 -3.70 2.01 11.21
C VAL A 27 -3.64 0.52 11.50
N VAL A 28 -4.63 -0.21 10.99
CA VAL A 28 -4.61 -1.67 10.92
C VAL A 28 -4.55 -2.07 9.46
N ALA A 29 -3.56 -2.88 9.08
CA ALA A 29 -3.39 -3.36 7.72
C ALA A 29 -3.30 -4.88 7.68
N THR A 30 -3.97 -5.49 6.73
CA THR A 30 -3.74 -6.89 6.36
C THR A 30 -3.29 -6.93 4.91
N THR A 31 -2.10 -7.47 4.66
CA THR A 31 -1.57 -7.59 3.30
C THR A 31 -1.75 -8.99 2.76
N TYR A 32 -2.26 -9.09 1.54
CA TYR A 32 -2.40 -10.31 0.77
C TYR A 32 -1.31 -10.32 -0.30
N GLN A 33 -0.27 -11.14 -0.07
CA GLN A 33 0.97 -11.05 -0.82
C GLN A 33 1.09 -12.17 -1.86
N ALA A 34 1.38 -11.77 -3.09
CA ALA A 34 1.62 -12.65 -4.23
C ALA A 34 2.88 -13.53 -4.07
N ILE A 35 2.88 -14.70 -4.70
CA ILE A 35 3.98 -15.68 -4.62
C ILE A 35 5.26 -15.18 -5.28
N SER A 36 5.19 -14.30 -6.28
CA SER A 36 6.37 -13.70 -6.89
C SER A 36 7.20 -12.86 -5.91
N GLY A 37 6.59 -12.39 -4.80
CA GLY A 37 7.31 -11.75 -3.70
C GLY A 37 8.32 -12.68 -3.02
N ALA A 38 8.12 -14.00 -3.10
CA ALA A 38 9.08 -15.02 -2.67
C ALA A 38 10.02 -15.47 -3.80
N GLY A 39 9.98 -14.84 -4.98
CA GLY A 39 10.76 -15.25 -6.15
C GLY A 39 10.27 -16.54 -6.80
N LYS A 40 8.99 -16.91 -6.61
CA LYS A 40 8.41 -18.17 -7.06
C LYS A 40 7.28 -17.97 -8.04
N THR A 41 7.06 -18.99 -8.87
CA THR A 41 5.89 -19.16 -9.72
C THR A 41 5.04 -20.32 -9.21
N PHE A 42 3.86 -20.55 -9.79
CA PHE A 42 3.06 -21.74 -9.45
C PHE A 42 3.72 -23.05 -9.90
N ALA A 43 4.59 -23.01 -10.90
CA ALA A 43 5.38 -24.18 -11.31
C ALA A 43 6.43 -24.56 -10.24
N ASP A 44 7.04 -23.56 -9.61
CA ASP A 44 8.05 -23.74 -8.56
C ASP A 44 7.43 -24.01 -7.18
N TRP A 45 6.16 -23.69 -7.03
CA TRP A 45 5.43 -23.80 -5.76
C TRP A 45 3.97 -24.25 -5.96
N PRO A 46 3.74 -25.48 -6.46
CA PRO A 46 2.40 -25.96 -6.79
C PRO A 46 1.47 -26.05 -5.57
N GLU A 47 2.01 -26.22 -4.36
CA GLU A 47 1.24 -26.29 -3.12
C GLU A 47 0.52 -24.97 -2.76
N MET A 48 0.88 -23.89 -3.43
CA MET A 48 0.18 -22.61 -3.25
C MET A 48 -1.15 -22.54 -4.01
N VAL A 49 -1.39 -23.42 -4.98
CA VAL A 49 -2.67 -23.44 -5.68
C VAL A 49 -3.79 -23.82 -4.71
N GLY A 50 -4.75 -22.90 -4.52
CA GLY A 50 -5.85 -23.12 -3.57
C GLY A 50 -5.48 -23.02 -2.09
N ASN A 51 -4.28 -22.51 -1.76
CA ASN A 51 -3.77 -22.43 -0.40
C ASN A 51 -3.50 -21.00 0.05
N ILE A 52 -3.61 -20.75 1.37
CA ILE A 52 -3.26 -19.48 2.03
C ILE A 52 -2.31 -19.80 3.19
N ILE A 53 -1.18 -19.08 3.25
CA ILE A 53 -0.24 -19.18 4.37
C ILE A 53 -0.37 -17.91 5.22
N PRO A 54 -0.79 -18.02 6.51
CA PRO A 54 -1.07 -16.84 7.37
C PRO A 54 0.18 -16.25 8.00
N TYR A 55 1.36 -16.52 7.48
CA TYR A 55 2.63 -16.05 8.01
C TYR A 55 3.69 -15.89 6.92
N ILE A 56 4.38 -14.75 6.95
CA ILE A 56 5.55 -14.47 6.11
C ILE A 56 6.64 -13.90 7.02
N GLY A 57 7.75 -14.62 7.17
CA GLY A 57 8.80 -14.32 8.15
C GLY A 57 9.33 -12.86 8.07
N GLY A 58 9.22 -12.12 9.17
CA GLY A 58 9.73 -10.77 9.32
C GLY A 58 8.99 -9.69 8.51
N GLU A 59 7.89 -10.01 7.80
CA GLU A 59 7.17 -9.04 6.98
C GLU A 59 6.27 -8.12 7.81
N GLU A 60 5.66 -8.62 8.89
CA GLU A 60 4.78 -7.83 9.75
C GLU A 60 5.54 -6.69 10.43
N GLU A 61 6.65 -7.00 11.12
CA GLU A 61 7.48 -6.00 11.78
C GLU A 61 7.99 -4.92 10.80
N LYS A 62 8.38 -5.32 9.59
CA LYS A 62 8.81 -4.38 8.56
C LYS A 62 7.66 -3.52 8.06
N SER A 63 6.48 -4.11 7.86
CA SER A 63 5.27 -3.38 7.45
C SER A 63 4.85 -2.32 8.47
N GLU A 64 5.11 -2.56 9.74
CA GLU A 64 4.80 -1.63 10.83
C GLU A 64 5.84 -0.50 10.97
N LYS A 65 7.13 -0.79 10.74
CA LYS A 65 8.23 0.14 11.01
C LYS A 65 8.73 0.93 9.80
N GLU A 66 8.75 0.32 8.61
CA GLU A 66 9.31 0.98 7.42
C GLU A 66 8.53 2.21 6.97
N PRO A 67 7.17 2.26 7.00
CA PRO A 67 6.45 3.49 6.69
C PRO A 67 6.85 4.66 7.61
N LEU A 68 7.12 4.41 8.87
CA LEU A 68 7.55 5.44 9.82
C LEU A 68 8.91 6.03 9.45
N ARG A 69 9.80 5.25 8.85
CA ARG A 69 11.07 5.75 8.32
C ARG A 69 10.88 6.59 7.07
N LEU A 70 9.95 6.24 6.19
CA LEU A 70 9.58 7.05 5.01
C LEU A 70 9.04 8.42 5.40
N TRP A 71 8.26 8.49 6.47
CA TRP A 71 7.70 9.73 7.00
C TRP A 71 8.59 10.41 8.04
N GLY A 72 9.75 9.86 8.31
CA GLY A 72 10.74 10.39 9.23
C GLY A 72 11.42 11.65 8.73
N LYS A 73 12.35 12.14 9.52
CA LYS A 73 13.19 13.31 9.21
C LYS A 73 14.67 12.89 9.21
N VAL A 74 15.47 13.62 8.45
CA VAL A 74 16.93 13.47 8.52
C VAL A 74 17.45 14.47 9.53
N GLU A 75 18.04 14.00 10.61
CA GLU A 75 18.69 14.78 11.66
C GLU A 75 20.14 14.29 11.81
N ASP A 76 21.11 15.19 11.69
CA ASP A 76 22.55 14.87 11.74
C ASP A 76 22.98 13.70 10.83
N GLY A 77 22.38 13.61 9.64
CA GLY A 77 22.67 12.55 8.66
C GLY A 77 22.02 11.19 8.96
N VAL A 78 21.19 11.10 10.00
CA VAL A 78 20.49 9.89 10.40
C VAL A 78 18.98 10.05 10.19
N ILE A 79 18.32 8.99 9.72
CA ILE A 79 16.84 8.98 9.61
C ILE A 79 16.25 8.74 11.00
N VAL A 80 15.56 9.74 11.53
CA VAL A 80 14.73 9.64 12.74
C VAL A 80 13.31 9.27 12.31
N PRO A 81 12.79 8.08 12.66
CA PRO A 81 11.45 7.66 12.26
C PRO A 81 10.36 8.56 12.82
N ALA A 82 9.27 8.72 12.08
CA ALA A 82 8.06 9.37 12.59
C ALA A 82 7.48 8.56 13.77
N GLN A 83 6.84 9.24 14.72
CA GLN A 83 6.22 8.62 15.89
C GLN A 83 4.74 8.25 15.64
N SER A 84 4.18 8.65 14.51
CA SER A 84 2.77 8.44 14.13
C SER A 84 2.71 8.20 12.61
N PRO A 85 1.74 7.39 12.14
CA PRO A 85 0.73 6.62 12.89
C PRO A 85 1.30 5.39 13.61
N VAL A 86 0.59 4.87 14.59
CA VAL A 86 0.80 3.51 15.09
C VAL A 86 0.20 2.54 14.08
N ILE A 87 1.00 1.58 13.62
CA ILE A 87 0.59 0.61 12.59
C ILE A 87 0.70 -0.79 13.19
N THR A 88 -0.36 -1.59 13.03
CA THR A 88 -0.28 -3.05 13.20
C THR A 88 -0.61 -3.74 11.88
N CYS A 89 0.10 -4.80 11.57
CA CYS A 89 -0.01 -5.46 10.28
C CYS A 89 -0.03 -6.98 10.39
N GLN A 90 -0.89 -7.63 9.58
CA GLN A 90 -0.82 -9.05 9.29
C GLN A 90 -0.40 -9.27 7.85
N CYS A 91 0.52 -10.21 7.62
CA CYS A 91 1.03 -10.52 6.29
C CYS A 91 0.66 -11.94 5.89
N ILE A 92 -0.19 -12.08 4.88
CA ILE A 92 -0.76 -13.35 4.42
C ILE A 92 -0.27 -13.63 3.00
N ARG A 93 0.25 -14.84 2.75
CA ARG A 93 0.57 -15.30 1.41
C ARG A 93 -0.69 -15.88 0.76
N VAL A 94 -1.01 -15.42 -0.45
CA VAL A 94 -2.19 -15.84 -1.21
C VAL A 94 -1.79 -16.45 -2.57
N PRO A 95 -2.65 -17.29 -3.18
CA PRO A 95 -2.37 -17.94 -4.44
C PRO A 95 -2.58 -16.98 -5.64
N VAL A 96 -1.82 -15.90 -5.66
CA VAL A 96 -1.79 -14.89 -6.70
C VAL A 96 -0.37 -14.76 -7.21
N LEU A 97 -0.17 -14.67 -8.52
CA LEU A 97 1.17 -14.60 -9.10
C LEU A 97 1.85 -13.27 -8.81
N ASN A 98 1.22 -12.15 -9.16
CA ASN A 98 1.72 -10.80 -8.98
C ASN A 98 0.64 -9.92 -8.35
N GLY A 99 1.06 -8.85 -7.67
CA GLY A 99 0.19 -7.88 -7.02
C GLY A 99 0.01 -8.12 -5.53
N HIS A 100 0.35 -7.11 -4.73
CA HIS A 100 0.09 -7.10 -3.29
C HIS A 100 -1.12 -6.22 -3.00
N THR A 101 -2.11 -6.82 -2.38
CA THR A 101 -3.34 -6.13 -1.94
C THR A 101 -3.26 -5.87 -0.44
N ALA A 102 -3.73 -4.71 0.02
CA ALA A 102 -3.87 -4.40 1.43
C ALA A 102 -5.32 -4.03 1.76
N ALA A 103 -5.88 -4.65 2.80
CA ALA A 103 -7.09 -4.19 3.46
C ALA A 103 -6.69 -3.35 4.68
N VAL A 104 -7.13 -2.09 4.71
CA VAL A 104 -6.63 -1.10 5.66
C VAL A 104 -7.77 -0.40 6.36
N PHE A 105 -7.61 -0.22 7.67
CA PHE A 105 -8.47 0.59 8.53
C PHE A 105 -7.63 1.73 9.11
N VAL A 106 -8.20 2.94 9.17
CA VAL A 106 -7.46 4.13 9.57
C VAL A 106 -8.31 5.06 10.44
N LYS A 107 -7.67 5.63 11.47
CA LYS A 107 -8.21 6.74 12.26
C LYS A 107 -7.42 8.01 11.99
N PHE A 108 -8.13 9.13 11.93
CA PHE A 108 -7.57 10.46 11.69
C PHE A 108 -7.81 11.39 12.88
N LYS A 109 -6.84 12.26 13.18
CA LYS A 109 -7.04 13.35 14.15
C LYS A 109 -7.97 14.42 13.59
N LYS A 110 -7.80 14.77 12.32
CA LYS A 110 -8.66 15.67 11.57
C LYS A 110 -9.55 14.80 10.68
N LYS A 111 -10.82 14.66 11.05
CA LYS A 111 -11.75 13.76 10.35
C LYS A 111 -12.09 14.28 8.96
N PRO A 112 -11.59 13.64 7.87
CA PRO A 112 -11.91 14.03 6.51
C PRO A 112 -13.28 13.51 6.08
N THR A 113 -13.87 14.15 5.08
CA THR A 113 -14.97 13.58 4.31
C THR A 113 -14.46 12.58 3.28
N LYS A 114 -15.37 11.79 2.70
CA LYS A 114 -15.04 10.85 1.61
C LYS A 114 -14.49 11.59 0.39
N GLU A 115 -15.12 12.70 0.05
CA GLU A 115 -14.76 13.54 -1.09
C GLU A 115 -13.35 14.11 -0.94
N GLU A 116 -13.00 14.59 0.25
CA GLU A 116 -11.65 15.08 0.56
C GLU A 116 -10.62 13.97 0.42
N LEU A 117 -10.92 12.76 0.93
CA LEU A 117 -10.01 11.62 0.81
C LEU A 117 -9.79 11.22 -0.67
N ILE A 118 -10.85 11.14 -1.46
CA ILE A 118 -10.75 10.83 -2.89
C ILE A 118 -9.97 11.92 -3.63
N ASP A 119 -10.27 13.18 -3.38
CA ASP A 119 -9.57 14.31 -4.01
C ASP A 119 -8.06 14.24 -3.78
N ARG A 120 -7.63 13.94 -2.56
CA ARG A 120 -6.20 13.78 -2.25
C ARG A 120 -5.56 12.57 -2.93
N LEU A 121 -6.30 11.51 -3.20
CA LEU A 121 -5.77 10.36 -3.94
C LEU A 121 -5.57 10.69 -5.42
N VAL A 122 -6.60 11.22 -6.09
CA VAL A 122 -6.57 11.44 -7.54
C VAL A 122 -5.64 12.58 -7.95
N HIS A 123 -5.40 13.54 -7.06
CA HIS A 123 -4.48 14.66 -7.29
C HIS A 123 -3.11 14.46 -6.62
N PHE A 124 -2.84 13.29 -6.04
CA PHE A 124 -1.55 13.03 -5.40
C PHE A 124 -0.41 13.07 -6.43
N SER A 125 0.54 13.95 -6.17
CA SER A 125 1.75 14.12 -6.99
C SER A 125 2.97 14.16 -6.08
N GLY A 126 3.97 13.39 -6.43
CA GLY A 126 5.26 13.36 -5.74
C GLY A 126 6.39 13.93 -6.59
N GLU A 127 7.59 13.85 -6.07
CA GLU A 127 8.81 14.31 -6.76
C GLU A 127 9.01 13.64 -8.13
N PRO A 128 8.75 12.32 -8.31
CA PRO A 128 8.88 11.69 -9.63
C PRO A 128 7.97 12.31 -10.70
N GLN A 129 6.74 12.71 -10.35
CA GLN A 129 5.81 13.38 -11.26
C GLN A 129 6.29 14.79 -11.55
N ARG A 130 6.73 15.54 -10.53
CA ARG A 130 7.28 16.89 -10.67
C ARG A 130 8.49 16.95 -11.58
N LEU A 131 9.35 15.92 -11.54
CA LEU A 131 10.54 15.79 -12.37
C LEU A 131 10.26 15.13 -13.73
N GLU A 132 9.01 14.73 -13.99
CA GLU A 132 8.60 14.04 -15.23
C GLU A 132 9.52 12.86 -15.56
N LEU A 133 9.87 12.05 -14.54
CA LEU A 133 10.73 10.90 -14.74
C LEU A 133 10.11 9.91 -15.74
N PRO A 134 10.91 9.25 -16.60
CA PRO A 134 10.39 8.40 -17.69
C PRO A 134 9.44 7.27 -17.26
N SER A 135 9.61 6.72 -16.05
CA SER A 135 8.76 5.68 -15.50
C SER A 135 7.74 6.18 -14.48
N ALA A 136 7.67 7.49 -14.23
CA ALA A 136 6.69 8.06 -13.31
C ALA A 136 5.29 8.00 -13.93
N PRO A 137 4.30 7.41 -13.24
CA PRO A 137 2.92 7.44 -13.72
C PRO A 137 2.40 8.87 -13.77
N LYS A 138 1.58 9.19 -14.76
CA LYS A 138 0.95 10.52 -14.87
C LYS A 138 0.00 10.77 -13.72
N GLN A 139 -0.83 9.80 -13.41
CA GLN A 139 -1.66 9.76 -12.21
C GLN A 139 -1.19 8.59 -11.35
N PHE A 140 -0.56 8.89 -10.22
CA PHE A 140 0.09 7.88 -9.40
C PHE A 140 -0.91 6.96 -8.69
N ILE A 141 -2.03 7.51 -8.18
CA ILE A 141 -3.06 6.75 -7.49
C ILE A 141 -4.38 6.93 -8.23
N GLN A 142 -4.99 5.84 -8.69
CA GLN A 142 -6.37 5.85 -9.17
C GLN A 142 -7.34 5.44 -8.06
N TYR A 143 -8.51 6.04 -8.05
CA TYR A 143 -9.63 5.63 -7.23
C TYR A 143 -10.69 4.92 -8.08
N LEU A 144 -11.16 3.77 -7.62
CA LEU A 144 -12.17 2.94 -8.27
C LEU A 144 -13.43 2.90 -7.42
N GLU A 145 -14.56 3.25 -8.02
CA GLU A 145 -15.84 3.36 -7.29
C GLU A 145 -16.58 2.02 -7.18
N GLU A 146 -16.28 1.08 -8.08
CA GLU A 146 -16.97 -0.20 -8.15
C GLU A 146 -16.72 -1.02 -6.87
N ASP A 147 -17.77 -1.62 -6.35
CA ASP A 147 -17.76 -2.39 -5.10
C ASP A 147 -16.83 -3.61 -5.11
N ASN A 148 -16.49 -4.14 -6.27
CA ASN A 148 -15.63 -5.30 -6.44
C ASN A 148 -14.20 -4.95 -6.91
N ARG A 149 -13.78 -3.69 -6.81
CA ARG A 149 -12.45 -3.23 -7.23
C ARG A 149 -11.67 -2.63 -6.03
N PRO A 150 -10.31 -2.66 -6.03
CA PRO A 150 -9.45 -3.19 -7.10
C PRO A 150 -9.39 -4.73 -7.11
N GLN A 151 -9.20 -5.29 -8.30
CA GLN A 151 -8.91 -6.71 -8.51
C GLN A 151 -7.52 -6.87 -9.12
N VAL A 152 -6.74 -7.85 -8.64
CA VAL A 152 -5.40 -8.10 -9.16
C VAL A 152 -5.40 -8.32 -10.67
N ALA A 153 -6.32 -9.17 -11.17
CA ALA A 153 -6.40 -9.49 -12.60
C ALA A 153 -6.71 -8.29 -13.51
N LEU A 154 -7.36 -7.26 -12.98
CA LEU A 154 -7.80 -6.10 -13.76
C LEU A 154 -6.91 -4.87 -13.55
N ASP A 155 -6.37 -4.69 -12.34
CA ASP A 155 -5.83 -3.41 -11.91
C ASP A 155 -4.32 -3.42 -11.60
N VAL A 156 -3.70 -4.61 -11.50
CA VAL A 156 -2.28 -4.72 -11.12
C VAL A 156 -1.34 -3.98 -12.08
N ASN A 157 -1.72 -3.88 -13.35
CA ASN A 157 -0.94 -3.23 -14.41
C ASN A 157 -1.28 -1.75 -14.63
N TYR A 158 -2.07 -1.13 -13.76
CA TYR A 158 -2.36 0.29 -13.86
C TYR A 158 -1.05 1.11 -13.98
N GLU A 159 -1.01 2.05 -14.94
CA GLU A 159 0.21 2.82 -15.28
C GLU A 159 1.45 1.91 -15.50
N ASN A 160 1.28 0.83 -16.28
CA ASN A 160 2.32 -0.18 -16.53
C ASN A 160 2.87 -0.84 -15.25
N GLY A 161 2.05 -0.96 -14.21
CA GLY A 161 2.41 -1.50 -12.90
C GLY A 161 3.11 -0.50 -11.97
N MET A 162 3.30 0.76 -12.40
CA MET A 162 3.92 1.81 -11.59
C MET A 162 2.91 2.59 -10.76
N GLY A 163 1.62 2.52 -11.08
CA GLY A 163 0.55 3.16 -10.33
C GLY A 163 0.01 2.30 -9.18
N ILE A 164 -0.86 2.90 -8.40
CA ILE A 164 -1.57 2.26 -7.28
C ILE A 164 -3.07 2.38 -7.51
N SER A 165 -3.80 1.29 -7.29
CA SER A 165 -5.25 1.27 -7.38
C SER A 165 -5.86 1.22 -5.99
N VAL A 166 -6.77 2.13 -5.70
CA VAL A 166 -7.50 2.20 -4.43
C VAL A 166 -8.98 2.11 -4.70
N GLY A 167 -9.67 1.34 -3.89
CA GLY A 167 -11.13 1.24 -3.93
C GLY A 167 -11.70 0.87 -2.57
N ARG A 168 -12.99 0.61 -2.53
CA ARG A 168 -13.69 0.23 -1.30
C ARG A 168 -13.51 1.24 -0.15
N LEU A 169 -13.34 2.52 -0.46
CA LEU A 169 -13.27 3.58 0.55
C LEU A 169 -14.67 3.81 1.15
N ARG A 170 -14.81 3.53 2.42
CA ARG A 170 -16.06 3.63 3.17
C ARG A 170 -15.81 3.85 4.65
N GLU A 171 -16.80 4.44 5.31
CA GLU A 171 -16.81 4.58 6.78
C GLU A 171 -16.71 3.23 7.48
N ASP A 172 -16.10 3.22 8.64
CA ASP A 172 -15.99 2.06 9.50
C ASP A 172 -16.62 2.31 10.87
N THR A 173 -17.09 1.24 11.53
CA THR A 173 -17.77 1.33 12.83
C THR A 173 -16.82 1.44 14.02
N VAL A 174 -15.55 1.03 13.85
CA VAL A 174 -14.51 1.03 14.90
C VAL A 174 -13.45 2.07 14.60
N TYR A 175 -13.03 2.13 13.32
CA TYR A 175 -12.12 3.15 12.79
C TYR A 175 -12.93 4.26 12.08
N ASP A 176 -12.26 5.30 11.60
CA ASP A 176 -12.96 6.34 10.85
C ASP A 176 -13.26 5.86 9.43
N TRP A 177 -12.25 5.30 8.75
CA TRP A 177 -12.32 4.87 7.34
C TRP A 177 -11.62 3.54 7.12
N LYS A 178 -12.06 2.83 6.07
CA LYS A 178 -11.40 1.62 5.57
C LYS A 178 -11.37 1.62 4.04
N PHE A 179 -10.32 1.02 3.49
CA PHE A 179 -10.12 0.93 2.04
C PHE A 179 -9.35 -0.33 1.65
N VAL A 180 -9.29 -0.59 0.36
CA VAL A 180 -8.43 -1.62 -0.23
C VAL A 180 -7.48 -0.96 -1.22
N GLY A 181 -6.19 -1.23 -1.08
CA GLY A 181 -5.14 -0.77 -1.98
C GLY A 181 -4.46 -1.94 -2.69
N LEU A 182 -4.03 -1.72 -3.92
CA LEU A 182 -3.33 -2.69 -4.76
C LEU A 182 -2.12 -2.04 -5.42
N SER A 183 -0.97 -2.71 -5.37
CA SER A 183 0.25 -2.32 -6.09
C SER A 183 0.92 -3.52 -6.75
N HIS A 184 1.66 -3.30 -7.84
CA HIS A 184 2.46 -4.33 -8.48
C HIS A 184 3.77 -4.52 -7.70
N ASN A 185 4.00 -5.72 -7.17
CA ASN A 185 5.11 -6.00 -6.25
C ASN A 185 6.46 -6.23 -6.94
N THR A 186 6.52 -6.50 -8.23
CA THR A 186 7.76 -6.74 -8.94
C THR A 186 8.19 -5.57 -9.82
N VAL A 187 7.24 -4.84 -10.42
CA VAL A 187 7.54 -3.68 -11.28
C VAL A 187 7.98 -2.48 -10.43
N ARG A 188 7.32 -2.23 -9.33
CA ARG A 188 7.67 -1.12 -8.42
C ARG A 188 8.89 -1.40 -7.54
N GLY A 189 9.38 -2.60 -7.52
CA GLY A 189 10.57 -3.01 -6.79
C GLY A 189 10.29 -3.54 -5.39
#